data_d8f3c924023cef8859afae376b2a8245
#
_entry.id   d8f3c924023cef8859afae376b2a8245
#
_cell.length_a   1.000
_cell.length_b   1.000
_cell.length_c   1.000
_cell.angle_alpha   90.00
_cell.angle_beta   90.00
_cell.angle_gamma   90.00
#
_symmetry.space_group_name_H-M   'P 1'
#
loop_
_entity.id
_entity.type
_entity.pdbx_description
1 polymer ?
#
loop_
_entity_poly.entity_id
_entity_poly.type
_entity_poly.pdbx_seq_one_letter_code
_entity_poly.pdbx_strand_id
1 'polypeptide(L)'
;MKRLLIAVSLLFWNATIAVAAEPNAMKLHDAPQPLPSLAFTDEEGTPLTLEAWRGKVVLLNIWATWCGTCRREMPTLDRLQAELGSDRFEVVALSIDRAGVGVVREFFDEIEIRNLKIFIDESGKAARDLQVFCLPTTILVSPDGMELGRLIGPAEWDTPEMIEFFGA
;
A
#
# COMPACT_ATOMS: atom_id res chain seq x y z
N MET A 1 -41.87 62.68 18.76
CA MET A 1 -41.63 61.61 17.72
C MET A 1 -40.21 61.08 17.94
N LYS A 2 -40.08 59.92 18.65
CA LYS A 2 -38.78 59.26 18.91
C LYS A 2 -38.52 58.22 17.83
N ARG A 3 -37.47 58.38 17.05
CA ARG A 3 -37.02 57.43 16.04
C ARG A 3 -36.17 56.36 16.73
N LEU A 4 -36.66 55.11 16.72
CA LEU A 4 -35.95 53.95 17.22
C LEU A 4 -35.05 53.42 16.11
N LEU A 5 -33.72 53.50 16.28
CA LEU A 5 -32.73 52.91 15.41
C LEU A 5 -32.49 51.46 15.85
N ILE A 6 -32.91 50.49 15.01
CA ILE A 6 -32.63 49.09 15.19
C ILE A 6 -31.27 48.80 14.53
N ALA A 7 -30.27 48.52 15.38
CA ALA A 7 -28.97 48.06 14.90
C ALA A 7 -29.05 46.53 14.63
N VAL A 8 -28.96 46.16 13.35
CA VAL A 8 -28.86 44.76 12.93
C VAL A 8 -27.39 44.34 12.99
N SER A 9 -27.06 43.55 14.01
CA SER A 9 -25.72 42.94 14.12
C SER A 9 -25.67 41.71 13.22
N LEU A 10 -24.96 41.78 12.11
CA LEU A 10 -24.63 40.66 11.26
C LEU A 10 -23.48 39.88 11.91
N LEU A 11 -23.81 38.73 12.54
CA LEU A 11 -22.85 37.73 13.00
C LEU A 11 -22.30 36.98 11.77
N PHE A 12 -21.08 37.32 11.35
CA PHE A 12 -20.33 36.52 10.39
C PHE A 12 -19.85 35.22 11.06
N TRP A 13 -20.49 34.12 10.75
CA TRP A 13 -20.03 32.78 11.14
C TRP A 13 -18.87 32.41 10.21
N ASN A 14 -17.66 32.55 10.69
CA ASN A 14 -16.50 31.99 10.03
C ASN A 14 -16.53 30.47 10.17
N ALA A 15 -17.05 29.79 9.17
CA ALA A 15 -16.88 28.35 9.04
C ALA A 15 -15.42 28.07 8.64
N THR A 16 -14.60 27.71 9.61
CA THR A 16 -13.27 27.15 9.36
C THR A 16 -13.47 25.80 8.71
N ILE A 17 -13.26 25.72 7.40
CA ILE A 17 -13.17 24.43 6.68
C ILE A 17 -11.86 23.81 7.17
N ALA A 18 -11.96 22.83 8.05
CA ALA A 18 -10.83 21.95 8.35
C ALA A 18 -10.54 21.18 7.05
N VAL A 19 -9.45 21.55 6.37
CA VAL A 19 -8.89 20.74 5.29
C VAL A 19 -8.39 19.46 5.99
N ALA A 20 -9.18 18.40 5.91
CA ALA A 20 -8.72 17.06 6.28
C ALA A 20 -7.46 16.80 5.44
N ALA A 21 -6.36 16.43 6.10
CA ALA A 21 -5.19 15.97 5.36
C ALA A 21 -5.65 14.80 4.50
N GLU A 22 -5.48 14.93 3.18
CA GLU A 22 -5.75 13.85 2.24
C GLU A 22 -5.02 12.60 2.74
N PRO A 23 -5.70 11.45 2.92
CA PRO A 23 -5.00 10.22 3.25
C PRO A 23 -3.92 10.00 2.20
N ASN A 24 -2.76 9.45 2.59
CA ASN A 24 -1.62 9.21 1.69
C ASN A 24 -2.12 8.57 0.39
N ALA A 25 -2.35 9.40 -0.63
CA ALA A 25 -2.84 8.94 -1.91
C ALA A 25 -1.66 8.39 -2.72
N MET A 26 -1.88 7.28 -3.43
CA MET A 26 -0.91 6.75 -4.36
C MET A 26 -0.63 7.78 -5.46
N LYS A 27 0.64 8.16 -5.61
CA LYS A 27 1.06 9.09 -6.68
C LYS A 27 1.30 8.29 -7.95
N LEU A 28 0.42 8.48 -8.92
CA LEU A 28 0.60 7.91 -10.25
C LEU A 28 1.63 8.72 -11.04
N HIS A 29 2.39 8.03 -11.89
CA HIS A 29 3.32 8.66 -12.85
C HIS A 29 2.56 9.15 -14.07
N ASP A 30 3.07 10.19 -14.74
CA ASP A 30 2.53 10.68 -16.02
C ASP A 30 2.66 9.62 -17.14
N ALA A 31 3.65 8.72 -17.01
CA ALA A 31 3.85 7.56 -17.88
C ALA A 31 4.45 6.40 -17.08
N PRO A 32 4.11 5.14 -17.42
CA PRO A 32 4.67 3.96 -16.76
C PRO A 32 6.21 3.98 -16.76
N GLN A 33 6.83 3.59 -15.64
CA GLN A 33 8.26 3.56 -15.47
C GLN A 33 8.79 2.12 -15.47
N PRO A 34 9.99 1.85 -16.02
CA PRO A 34 10.57 0.52 -15.96
C PRO A 34 10.95 0.15 -14.53
N LEU A 35 10.64 -1.09 -14.13
CA LEU A 35 11.10 -1.68 -12.88
C LEU A 35 12.39 -2.49 -13.10
N PRO A 36 13.30 -2.50 -12.11
CA PRO A 36 14.43 -3.42 -12.13
C PRO A 36 13.94 -4.87 -12.00
N SER A 37 14.75 -5.83 -12.45
CA SER A 37 14.46 -7.23 -12.19
C SER A 37 14.65 -7.51 -10.70
N LEU A 38 13.58 -7.95 -10.04
CA LEU A 38 13.59 -8.31 -8.62
C LEU A 38 13.67 -9.83 -8.48
N ALA A 39 14.51 -10.28 -7.55
CA ALA A 39 14.62 -11.69 -7.19
C ALA A 39 14.29 -11.84 -5.70
N PHE A 40 13.39 -12.76 -5.39
CA PHE A 40 12.94 -13.09 -4.04
C PHE A 40 12.45 -14.54 -4.00
N THR A 41 11.97 -15.02 -2.87
CA THR A 41 11.42 -16.37 -2.75
C THR A 41 10.03 -16.33 -2.15
N ASP A 42 9.26 -17.40 -2.39
CA ASP A 42 8.07 -17.71 -1.61
C ASP A 42 8.42 -18.36 -0.25
N GLU A 43 7.41 -18.79 0.50
CA GLU A 43 7.58 -19.41 1.80
C GLU A 43 8.23 -20.81 1.78
N GLU A 44 8.20 -21.48 0.63
CA GLU A 44 8.87 -22.77 0.36
C GLU A 44 10.33 -22.58 -0.10
N GLY A 45 10.77 -21.33 -0.32
CA GLY A 45 12.10 -21.01 -0.83
C GLY A 45 12.21 -21.11 -2.36
N THR A 46 11.08 -21.18 -3.08
CA THR A 46 11.07 -21.20 -4.54
C THR A 46 11.50 -19.82 -5.07
N PRO A 47 12.52 -19.74 -5.93
CA PRO A 47 12.92 -18.48 -6.52
C PRO A 47 11.84 -17.90 -7.44
N LEU A 48 11.53 -16.60 -7.25
CA LEU A 48 10.53 -15.87 -8.02
C LEU A 48 11.09 -14.51 -8.50
N THR A 49 10.45 -14.00 -9.53
CA THR A 49 10.58 -12.61 -10.01
C THR A 49 9.20 -12.07 -10.30
N LEU A 50 9.05 -10.77 -10.52
CA LEU A 50 7.77 -10.16 -10.89
C LEU A 50 7.21 -10.68 -12.23
N GLU A 51 8.01 -11.36 -13.04
CA GLU A 51 7.55 -12.02 -14.28
C GLU A 51 6.46 -13.10 -14.02
N ALA A 52 6.42 -13.68 -12.81
CA ALA A 52 5.39 -14.64 -12.41
C ALA A 52 3.97 -14.04 -12.39
N TRP A 53 3.87 -12.70 -12.35
CA TRP A 53 2.59 -11.96 -12.34
C TRP A 53 2.30 -11.24 -13.64
N ARG A 54 2.98 -11.55 -14.74
CA ARG A 54 2.63 -10.98 -16.05
C ARG A 54 1.16 -11.21 -16.38
N GLY A 55 0.50 -10.17 -16.86
CA GLY A 55 -0.93 -10.19 -17.15
C GLY A 55 -1.82 -9.75 -15.97
N LYS A 56 -1.25 -9.56 -14.79
CA LYS A 56 -1.97 -9.05 -13.60
C LYS A 56 -1.50 -7.66 -13.22
N VAL A 57 -2.41 -6.87 -12.66
CA VAL A 57 -2.05 -5.71 -11.84
C VAL A 57 -1.52 -6.22 -10.50
N VAL A 58 -0.36 -5.74 -10.08
CA VAL A 58 0.25 -6.12 -8.80
C VAL A 58 0.36 -4.91 -7.88
N LEU A 59 -0.12 -5.05 -6.65
CA LEU A 59 0.16 -4.12 -5.57
C LEU A 59 1.35 -4.66 -4.77
N LEU A 60 2.56 -4.22 -5.14
CA LEU A 60 3.81 -4.64 -4.51
C LEU A 60 4.09 -3.80 -3.28
N ASN A 61 3.94 -4.38 -2.10
CA ASN A 61 4.23 -3.73 -0.82
C ASN A 61 5.57 -4.20 -0.27
N ILE A 62 6.50 -3.28 -0.02
CA ILE A 62 7.81 -3.56 0.59
C ILE A 62 7.72 -3.25 2.08
N TRP A 63 7.96 -4.26 2.91
CA TRP A 63 7.71 -4.19 4.34
C TRP A 63 8.66 -5.06 5.16
N ALA A 64 8.52 -5.03 6.49
CA ALA A 64 9.23 -5.93 7.41
C ALA A 64 8.48 -6.07 8.74
N THR A 65 8.69 -7.17 9.45
CA THR A 65 8.06 -7.45 10.74
C THR A 65 8.50 -6.47 11.85
N TRP A 66 9.70 -5.93 11.79
CA TRP A 66 10.21 -4.93 12.73
C TRP A 66 9.72 -3.49 12.44
N CYS A 67 9.02 -3.27 11.33
CA CYS A 67 8.45 -1.97 10.94
C CYS A 67 7.06 -1.79 11.56
N GLY A 68 6.94 -0.96 12.59
CA GLY A 68 5.68 -0.78 13.32
C GLY A 68 4.52 -0.22 12.49
N THR A 69 4.79 0.63 11.49
CA THR A 69 3.77 1.15 10.55
C THR A 69 3.32 0.07 9.58
N CYS A 70 4.26 -0.77 9.10
CA CYS A 70 3.97 -1.89 8.23
C CYS A 70 3.03 -2.89 8.92
N ARG A 71 3.34 -3.27 10.17
CA ARG A 71 2.51 -4.19 10.97
C ARG A 71 1.05 -3.74 11.06
N ARG A 72 0.80 -2.42 11.16
CA ARG A 72 -0.56 -1.88 11.28
C ARG A 72 -1.35 -1.93 9.99
N GLU A 73 -0.70 -1.84 8.83
CA GLU A 73 -1.40 -1.88 7.54
C GLU A 73 -1.64 -3.30 7.00
N MET A 74 -0.86 -4.32 7.45
CA MET A 74 -0.98 -5.69 6.94
C MET A 74 -2.41 -6.26 6.97
N PRO A 75 -3.22 -6.07 8.03
CA PRO A 75 -4.61 -6.54 8.02
C PRO A 75 -5.48 -5.89 6.94
N THR A 76 -5.18 -4.64 6.55
CA THR A 76 -5.94 -3.95 5.49
C THR A 76 -5.54 -4.46 4.10
N LEU A 77 -4.25 -4.77 3.89
CA LEU A 77 -3.76 -5.45 2.68
C LEU A 77 -4.34 -6.85 2.53
N ASP A 78 -4.45 -7.59 3.64
CA ASP A 78 -5.06 -8.93 3.66
C ASP A 78 -6.53 -8.90 3.24
N ARG A 79 -7.30 -7.92 3.75
CA ARG A 79 -8.71 -7.73 3.36
C ARG A 79 -8.84 -7.24 1.92
N LEU A 80 -7.96 -6.36 1.43
CA LEU A 80 -7.92 -5.97 0.03
C LEU A 80 -7.66 -7.19 -0.87
N GLN A 81 -6.70 -8.06 -0.50
CA GLN A 81 -6.42 -9.29 -1.23
C GLN A 81 -7.63 -10.23 -1.22
N ALA A 82 -8.35 -10.34 -0.09
CA ALA A 82 -9.56 -11.15 -0.01
C ALA A 82 -10.67 -10.64 -0.94
N GLU A 83 -10.80 -9.32 -1.10
CA GLU A 83 -11.86 -8.68 -1.89
C GLU A 83 -11.53 -8.70 -3.39
N LEU A 84 -10.30 -8.33 -3.77
CA LEU A 84 -9.92 -8.10 -5.19
C LEU A 84 -9.02 -9.17 -5.79
N GLY A 85 -8.42 -10.04 -4.95
CA GLY A 85 -7.51 -11.08 -5.41
C GLY A 85 -8.13 -11.97 -6.47
N SER A 86 -7.50 -12.05 -7.65
CA SER A 86 -8.05 -12.75 -8.82
C SER A 86 -6.93 -13.14 -9.79
N ASP A 87 -7.32 -13.59 -10.99
CA ASP A 87 -6.42 -13.77 -12.12
C ASP A 87 -5.94 -12.43 -12.74
N ARG A 88 -6.54 -11.30 -12.33
CA ARG A 88 -6.21 -9.96 -12.83
C ARG A 88 -5.53 -9.04 -11.80
N PHE A 89 -5.63 -9.34 -10.50
CA PHE A 89 -5.08 -8.51 -9.42
C PHE A 89 -4.48 -9.38 -8.32
N GLU A 90 -3.33 -8.99 -7.79
CA GLU A 90 -2.72 -9.65 -6.63
C GLU A 90 -1.91 -8.65 -5.77
N VAL A 91 -2.07 -8.75 -4.45
CA VAL A 91 -1.20 -8.08 -3.48
C VAL A 91 0.03 -8.95 -3.24
N VAL A 92 1.21 -8.42 -3.53
CA VAL A 92 2.50 -9.07 -3.26
C VAL A 92 3.17 -8.34 -2.10
N ALA A 93 3.00 -8.85 -0.89
CA ALA A 93 3.62 -8.31 0.31
C ALA A 93 5.03 -8.90 0.45
N LEU A 94 6.05 -8.19 -0.08
CA LEU A 94 7.45 -8.62 -0.09
C LEU A 94 8.16 -8.16 1.19
N SER A 95 8.43 -9.10 2.09
CA SER A 95 9.23 -8.86 3.30
C SER A 95 10.71 -8.75 2.98
N ILE A 96 11.40 -7.84 3.69
CA ILE A 96 12.86 -7.72 3.67
C ILE A 96 13.48 -8.15 5.02
N ASP A 97 12.81 -9.02 5.75
CA ASP A 97 13.33 -9.56 7.01
C ASP A 97 14.54 -10.47 6.77
N ARG A 98 15.68 -10.11 7.36
CA ARG A 98 16.91 -10.92 7.27
C ARG A 98 16.87 -12.18 8.10
N ALA A 99 15.91 -12.28 9.01
CA ALA A 99 15.73 -13.47 9.87
C ALA A 99 14.98 -14.59 9.15
N GLY A 100 14.60 -14.39 7.90
CA GLY A 100 14.00 -15.42 7.05
C GLY A 100 12.49 -15.54 7.20
N VAL A 101 11.93 -16.50 6.50
CA VAL A 101 10.48 -16.73 6.39
C VAL A 101 9.80 -17.01 7.75
N GLY A 102 10.54 -17.57 8.72
CA GLY A 102 10.00 -17.97 10.03
C GLY A 102 9.36 -16.79 10.78
N VAL A 103 10.03 -15.63 10.84
CA VAL A 103 9.51 -14.45 11.56
C VAL A 103 8.29 -13.84 10.86
N VAL A 104 8.20 -13.95 9.53
CA VAL A 104 7.03 -13.49 8.77
C VAL A 104 5.83 -14.41 9.03
N ARG A 105 6.05 -15.72 9.03
CA ARG A 105 5.00 -16.71 9.32
C ARG A 105 4.46 -16.52 10.74
N GLU A 106 5.34 -16.41 11.73
CA GLU A 106 4.96 -16.17 13.12
C GLU A 106 4.13 -14.87 13.26
N PHE A 107 4.53 -13.80 12.57
CA PHE A 107 3.78 -12.55 12.58
C PHE A 107 2.41 -12.70 11.88
N PHE A 108 2.33 -13.39 10.74
CA PHE A 108 1.06 -13.62 10.04
C PHE A 108 0.09 -14.45 10.90
N ASP A 109 0.61 -15.45 11.61
CA ASP A 109 -0.18 -16.26 12.55
C ASP A 109 -0.66 -15.42 13.75
N GLU A 110 0.21 -14.55 14.32
CA GLU A 110 -0.12 -13.66 15.45
C GLU A 110 -1.30 -12.75 15.16
N ILE A 111 -1.37 -12.17 13.94
CA ILE A 111 -2.39 -11.21 13.54
C ILE A 111 -3.44 -11.77 12.58
N GLU A 112 -3.47 -13.09 12.42
CA GLU A 112 -4.46 -13.84 11.63
C GLU A 112 -4.55 -13.44 10.15
N ILE A 113 -3.41 -13.17 9.49
CA ILE A 113 -3.35 -13.00 8.03
C ILE A 113 -3.72 -14.32 7.35
N ARG A 114 -4.64 -14.29 6.37
CA ARG A 114 -5.21 -15.50 5.74
C ARG A 114 -5.14 -15.48 4.21
N ASN A 115 -5.08 -14.32 3.59
CA ASN A 115 -5.23 -14.14 2.14
C ASN A 115 -3.91 -13.75 1.46
N LEU A 116 -2.98 -13.13 2.21
CA LEU A 116 -1.65 -12.81 1.71
C LEU A 116 -0.75 -14.04 1.73
N LYS A 117 0.02 -14.21 0.66
CA LYS A 117 1.12 -15.17 0.59
C LYS A 117 2.39 -14.55 1.18
N ILE A 118 3.29 -15.41 1.66
CA ILE A 118 4.60 -14.97 2.15
C ILE A 118 5.58 -14.91 0.98
N PHE A 119 6.16 -13.72 0.77
CA PHE A 119 7.28 -13.49 -0.13
C PHE A 119 8.39 -12.81 0.64
N ILE A 120 9.66 -13.20 0.38
CA ILE A 120 10.78 -12.72 1.16
C ILE A 120 12.03 -12.46 0.30
N ASP A 121 12.69 -11.34 0.56
CA ASP A 121 14.05 -11.03 0.13
C ASP A 121 14.93 -10.77 1.36
N GLU A 122 15.54 -11.82 1.91
CA GLU A 122 16.42 -11.74 3.08
C GLU A 122 17.64 -10.84 2.83
N SER A 123 18.04 -10.65 1.58
CA SER A 123 19.15 -9.79 1.20
C SER A 123 18.80 -8.30 1.27
N GLY A 124 17.53 -7.95 1.21
CA GLY A 124 17.00 -6.60 1.07
C GLY A 124 17.45 -5.92 -0.24
N LYS A 125 17.87 -6.71 -1.25
CA LYS A 125 18.30 -6.18 -2.54
C LYS A 125 17.16 -5.57 -3.31
N ALA A 126 15.97 -6.18 -3.26
CA ALA A 126 14.77 -5.66 -3.92
C ALA A 126 14.44 -4.23 -3.46
N ALA A 127 14.47 -3.97 -2.15
CA ALA A 127 14.24 -2.62 -1.63
C ALA A 127 15.27 -1.62 -2.14
N ARG A 128 16.56 -2.00 -2.22
CA ARG A 128 17.63 -1.14 -2.74
C ARG A 128 17.46 -0.86 -4.23
N ASP A 129 17.18 -1.89 -5.02
CA ASP A 129 17.00 -1.77 -6.47
C ASP A 129 15.79 -0.90 -6.82
N LEU A 130 14.71 -1.00 -6.03
CA LEU A 130 13.50 -0.17 -6.12
C LEU A 130 13.67 1.23 -5.52
N GLN A 131 14.85 1.55 -4.97
CA GLN A 131 15.12 2.82 -4.29
C GLN A 131 14.14 3.12 -3.15
N VAL A 132 13.77 2.09 -2.39
CA VAL A 132 12.92 2.20 -1.21
C VAL A 132 13.76 2.67 -0.02
N PHE A 133 13.53 3.89 0.44
CA PHE A 133 14.24 4.53 1.56
C PHE A 133 13.41 4.57 2.85
N CYS A 134 12.13 4.26 2.75
CA CYS A 134 11.18 4.28 3.88
C CYS A 134 10.24 3.09 3.78
N LEU A 135 9.94 2.45 4.90
CA LEU A 135 8.94 1.38 5.00
C LEU A 135 7.66 1.87 5.71
N PRO A 136 6.51 1.43 5.26
CA PRO A 136 6.28 0.67 4.03
C PRO A 136 6.41 1.55 2.78
N THR A 137 6.70 0.95 1.64
CA THR A 137 6.53 1.57 0.32
C THR A 137 5.73 0.60 -0.54
N THR A 138 4.67 1.09 -1.15
CA THR A 138 3.80 0.29 -2.02
C THR A 138 3.87 0.81 -3.44
N ILE A 139 4.07 -0.09 -4.39
CA ILE A 139 4.25 0.19 -5.82
C ILE A 139 3.11 -0.49 -6.58
N LEU A 140 2.41 0.27 -7.42
CA LEU A 140 1.42 -0.26 -8.35
C LEU A 140 2.12 -0.67 -9.64
N VAL A 141 2.00 -1.94 -9.99
CA VAL A 141 2.64 -2.54 -11.17
C VAL A 141 1.60 -2.93 -12.19
N SER A 142 1.80 -2.54 -13.43
CA SER A 142 0.92 -2.88 -14.56
C SER A 142 1.04 -4.36 -14.96
N PRO A 143 0.08 -4.90 -15.74
CA PRO A 143 0.19 -6.25 -16.31
C PRO A 143 1.45 -6.48 -17.14
N ASP A 144 2.01 -5.42 -17.72
CA ASP A 144 3.27 -5.45 -18.46
C ASP A 144 4.52 -5.30 -17.57
N GLY A 145 4.36 -5.29 -16.23
CA GLY A 145 5.45 -5.20 -15.26
C GLY A 145 6.12 -3.84 -15.17
N MET A 146 5.40 -2.77 -15.50
CA MET A 146 5.87 -1.39 -15.37
C MET A 146 5.31 -0.77 -14.10
N GLU A 147 6.06 0.10 -13.43
CA GLU A 147 5.55 0.90 -12.32
C GLU A 147 4.59 1.97 -12.84
N LEU A 148 3.35 1.94 -12.35
CA LEU A 148 2.33 2.97 -12.62
C LEU A 148 2.35 4.09 -11.61
N GLY A 149 2.82 3.83 -10.40
CA GLY A 149 2.90 4.79 -9.31
C GLY A 149 3.34 4.15 -8.01
N ARG A 150 3.56 4.99 -6.98
CA ARG A 150 3.92 4.51 -5.65
C ARG A 150 3.35 5.36 -4.53
N LEU A 151 3.21 4.73 -3.37
CA LEU A 151 2.87 5.35 -2.11
C LEU A 151 4.01 5.08 -1.11
N ILE A 152 4.55 6.13 -0.51
CA ILE A 152 5.58 6.05 0.52
C ILE A 152 4.93 6.31 1.87
N GLY A 153 5.02 5.35 2.78
CA GLY A 153 4.36 5.36 4.07
C GLY A 153 3.12 4.48 4.12
N PRO A 154 2.51 4.34 5.30
CA PRO A 154 1.36 3.45 5.51
C PRO A 154 0.07 4.02 4.92
N ALA A 155 -0.85 3.12 4.56
CA ALA A 155 -2.21 3.46 4.17
C ALA A 155 -3.23 2.44 4.74
N GLU A 156 -4.52 2.79 4.65
CA GLU A 156 -5.62 1.85 4.84
C GLU A 156 -6.08 1.38 3.46
N TRP A 157 -5.83 0.12 3.14
CA TRP A 157 -5.96 -0.42 1.79
C TRP A 157 -7.34 -0.96 1.46
N ASP A 158 -8.16 -1.25 2.47
CA ASP A 158 -9.50 -1.82 2.36
C ASP A 158 -10.63 -0.78 2.46
N THR A 159 -10.32 0.50 2.25
CA THR A 159 -11.34 1.54 2.19
C THR A 159 -12.16 1.41 0.89
N PRO A 160 -13.43 1.84 0.88
CA PRO A 160 -14.25 1.80 -0.34
C PRO A 160 -13.57 2.48 -1.54
N GLU A 161 -12.85 3.59 -1.30
CA GLU A 161 -12.14 4.34 -2.34
C GLU A 161 -10.98 3.54 -2.93
N MET A 162 -10.22 2.80 -2.09
CA MET A 162 -9.12 1.95 -2.55
C MET A 162 -9.64 0.72 -3.30
N ILE A 163 -10.72 0.11 -2.81
CA ILE A 163 -11.38 -1.03 -3.48
C ILE A 163 -11.89 -0.60 -4.85
N GLU A 164 -12.56 0.56 -4.95
CA GLU A 164 -13.00 1.11 -6.24
C GLU A 164 -11.83 1.40 -7.17
N PHE A 165 -10.76 2.03 -6.65
CA PHE A 165 -9.57 2.40 -7.43
C PHE A 165 -8.86 1.19 -8.03
N PHE A 166 -8.67 0.09 -7.28
CA PHE A 166 -7.99 -1.10 -7.76
C PHE A 166 -8.92 -2.10 -8.47
N GLY A 167 -10.23 -2.00 -8.25
CA GLY A 167 -11.24 -2.89 -8.85
C GLY A 167 -11.71 -2.47 -10.24
N ALA A 168 -11.32 -1.26 -10.70
CA ALA A 168 -11.67 -0.72 -12.02
C ALA A 168 -10.78 -1.30 -13.14
#